data_35ad4402907de98a2366bde5468f9ab0
#
_entry.id   35ad4402907de98a2366bde5468f9ab0
#
_cell.length_a   1.000
_cell.length_b   1.000
_cell.length_c   1.000
_cell.angle_alpha   90.00
_cell.angle_beta   90.00
_cell.angle_gamma   90.00
#
_symmetry.space_group_name_H-M   'P 1'
#
loop_
_entity.id
_entity.type
_entity.pdbx_description
1 polymer ?
#
loop_
_entity_poly.entity_id
_entity_poly.type
_entity_poly.pdbx_seq_one_letter_code
_entity_poly.pdbx_strand_id
1 'polypeptide(L)'
;MDKDDLILVTGGGGVIGGHLVADLLGRGHRRARAVDLKPVDDWFQSFPEVDNLQLDLREKAACQQAARGARFIFNLAADMGGMGFIETHKVECMLSVLIDTNLLLAAREHGAERFFYSSSACVYPIDRQTSPDVLPLRESDAYPAMPEDGYGWQKLFSERMCRHFSDDYNLATRVARYHNVYGPHGSYDGGREKAPAAICRKVITAALSGEHEIEIWGDGEQTRTFTYIDDCVAGTQALMASDVADPINIGSDELVTINGLVDIVEGIAGVRLKRRYNVDGPKGVRGRSSDNALIGQALGWVPSIPLVEGMEQTYRWIYDAMIRGR
;
A
#
# COMPACT_ATOMS: atom_id res chain seq x y z
N MET A 1 21.86 -4.99 -3.34
CA MET A 1 21.28 -6.28 -3.78
C MET A 1 21.96 -6.68 -5.09
N ASP A 2 22.62 -7.83 -5.11
CA ASP A 2 23.21 -8.36 -6.34
C ASP A 2 22.13 -8.96 -7.24
N LYS A 3 22.42 -9.07 -8.56
CA LYS A 3 21.41 -9.54 -9.54
C LYS A 3 21.04 -11.02 -9.37
N ASP A 4 21.91 -11.79 -8.74
CA ASP A 4 21.74 -13.22 -8.50
C ASP A 4 21.28 -13.55 -7.07
N ASP A 5 21.05 -12.55 -6.21
CA ASP A 5 20.44 -12.74 -4.91
C ASP A 5 18.97 -13.17 -5.04
N LEU A 6 18.54 -14.15 -4.24
CA LEU A 6 17.12 -14.47 -4.17
C LEU A 6 16.39 -13.41 -3.35
N ILE A 7 15.42 -12.75 -3.98
CA ILE A 7 14.57 -11.72 -3.39
C ILE A 7 13.16 -12.29 -3.21
N LEU A 8 12.67 -12.31 -1.97
CA LEU A 8 11.28 -12.67 -1.66
C LEU A 8 10.41 -11.41 -1.63
N VAL A 9 9.30 -11.44 -2.36
CA VAL A 9 8.24 -10.43 -2.31
C VAL A 9 6.95 -11.12 -1.87
N THR A 10 6.50 -10.89 -0.64
CA THR A 10 5.20 -11.37 -0.17
C THR A 10 4.10 -10.37 -0.52
N GLY A 11 2.86 -10.83 -0.70
CA GLY A 11 1.80 -9.99 -1.30
C GLY A 11 2.05 -9.75 -2.80
N GLY A 12 2.75 -10.67 -3.49
CA GLY A 12 3.14 -10.54 -4.89
C GLY A 12 1.97 -10.42 -5.88
N GLY A 13 0.82 -10.99 -5.56
CA GLY A 13 -0.42 -10.84 -6.33
C GLY A 13 -1.18 -9.53 -6.05
N GLY A 14 -0.67 -8.68 -5.14
CA GLY A 14 -1.22 -7.35 -4.85
C GLY A 14 -0.62 -6.25 -5.73
N VAL A 15 -1.20 -5.04 -5.66
CA VAL A 15 -0.74 -3.91 -6.48
C VAL A 15 0.71 -3.56 -6.23
N ILE A 16 1.13 -3.38 -4.97
CA ILE A 16 2.51 -2.98 -4.66
C ILE A 16 3.47 -4.12 -4.97
N GLY A 17 3.12 -5.35 -4.59
CA GLY A 17 3.98 -6.52 -4.81
C GLY A 17 4.22 -6.81 -6.28
N GLY A 18 3.17 -6.78 -7.12
CA GLY A 18 3.30 -7.00 -8.56
C GLY A 18 4.18 -5.96 -9.25
N HIS A 19 3.99 -4.66 -8.93
CA HIS A 19 4.85 -3.60 -9.47
C HIS A 19 6.29 -3.68 -8.96
N LEU A 20 6.50 -4.05 -7.69
CA LEU A 20 7.85 -4.26 -7.18
C LEU A 20 8.57 -5.41 -7.88
N VAL A 21 7.87 -6.53 -8.16
CA VAL A 21 8.43 -7.64 -8.93
C VAL A 21 8.78 -7.19 -10.34
N ALA A 22 7.90 -6.44 -11.01
CA ALA A 22 8.16 -5.87 -12.34
C ALA A 22 9.42 -4.97 -12.34
N ASP A 23 9.55 -4.09 -11.35
CA ASP A 23 10.71 -3.21 -11.21
C ASP A 23 12.01 -3.99 -10.94
N LEU A 24 11.97 -5.01 -10.09
CA LEU A 24 13.12 -5.89 -9.83
C LEU A 24 13.60 -6.57 -11.11
N LEU A 25 12.68 -7.12 -11.92
CA LEU A 25 12.99 -7.73 -13.21
C LEU A 25 13.54 -6.68 -14.19
N GLY A 26 12.91 -5.50 -14.27
CA GLY A 26 13.37 -4.38 -15.11
C GLY A 26 14.78 -3.90 -14.75
N ARG A 27 15.15 -3.95 -13.48
CA ARG A 27 16.52 -3.69 -12.99
C ARG A 27 17.49 -4.85 -13.24
N GLY A 28 17.03 -5.97 -13.79
CA GLY A 28 17.85 -7.12 -14.14
C GLY A 28 18.14 -8.10 -12.99
N HIS A 29 17.34 -8.09 -11.91
CA HIS A 29 17.40 -9.16 -10.91
C HIS A 29 16.86 -10.45 -11.53
N ARG A 30 17.59 -11.56 -11.36
CA ARG A 30 17.33 -12.84 -12.05
C ARG A 30 16.60 -13.84 -11.18
N ARG A 31 16.55 -13.62 -9.87
CA ARG A 31 15.99 -14.56 -8.91
C ARG A 31 15.02 -13.84 -7.99
N ALA A 32 13.76 -13.81 -8.39
CA ALA A 32 12.67 -13.33 -7.55
C ALA A 32 11.73 -14.47 -7.21
N ARG A 33 11.18 -14.43 -5.99
CA ARG A 33 10.09 -15.27 -5.53
C ARG A 33 8.95 -14.39 -5.09
N ALA A 34 7.76 -14.56 -5.69
CA ALA A 34 6.54 -13.85 -5.35
C ALA A 34 5.58 -14.80 -4.64
N VAL A 35 5.00 -14.37 -3.52
CA VAL A 35 4.10 -15.19 -2.71
C VAL A 35 2.83 -14.43 -2.40
N ASP A 36 1.67 -15.06 -2.60
CA ASP A 36 0.38 -14.52 -2.20
C ASP A 36 -0.56 -15.64 -1.74
N LEU A 37 -1.59 -15.30 -1.00
CA LEU A 37 -2.67 -16.23 -0.63
C LEU A 37 -3.56 -16.58 -1.83
N LYS A 38 -3.74 -15.62 -2.75
CA LYS A 38 -4.57 -15.80 -3.95
C LYS A 38 -3.95 -16.81 -4.91
N PRO A 39 -4.76 -17.60 -5.63
CA PRO A 39 -4.30 -18.36 -6.79
C PRO A 39 -3.53 -17.45 -7.77
N VAL A 40 -2.47 -17.97 -8.37
CA VAL A 40 -1.61 -17.18 -9.29
C VAL A 40 -2.39 -16.63 -10.47
N ASP A 41 -3.38 -17.37 -10.96
CA ASP A 41 -4.26 -16.96 -12.06
C ASP A 41 -5.14 -15.73 -11.71
N ASP A 42 -5.32 -15.43 -10.43
CA ASP A 42 -6.07 -14.27 -9.93
C ASP A 42 -5.18 -13.05 -9.67
N TRP A 43 -3.88 -13.13 -9.96
CA TRP A 43 -2.98 -12.00 -9.81
C TRP A 43 -3.13 -11.04 -10.98
N PHE A 44 -3.15 -9.74 -10.71
CA PHE A 44 -3.15 -8.74 -11.78
C PHE A 44 -1.86 -8.74 -12.59
N GLN A 45 -0.75 -9.12 -11.94
CA GLN A 45 0.58 -9.22 -12.55
C GLN A 45 1.24 -10.51 -12.07
N SER A 46 1.63 -11.37 -13.01
CA SER A 46 2.46 -12.56 -12.77
C SER A 46 3.50 -12.67 -13.87
N PHE A 47 4.68 -13.16 -13.54
CA PHE A 47 5.82 -13.19 -14.44
C PHE A 47 6.34 -14.62 -14.52
N PRO A 48 6.44 -15.23 -15.74
CA PRO A 48 6.85 -16.64 -15.89
C PRO A 48 8.27 -16.95 -15.39
N GLU A 49 9.15 -15.92 -15.37
CA GLU A 49 10.52 -16.02 -14.90
C GLU A 49 10.67 -15.95 -13.38
N VAL A 50 9.57 -15.72 -12.65
CA VAL A 50 9.52 -15.60 -11.19
C VAL A 50 8.98 -16.90 -10.58
N ASP A 51 9.53 -17.29 -9.43
CA ASP A 51 9.01 -18.38 -8.61
C ASP A 51 7.70 -17.90 -7.91
N ASN A 52 6.55 -18.07 -8.60
CA ASN A 52 5.24 -17.64 -8.13
C ASN A 52 4.60 -18.75 -7.27
N LEU A 53 4.36 -18.47 -5.99
CA LEU A 53 3.84 -19.43 -5.02
C LEU A 53 2.51 -18.96 -4.42
N GLN A 54 1.54 -19.85 -4.39
CA GLN A 54 0.33 -19.66 -3.58
C GLN A 54 0.54 -20.26 -2.19
N LEU A 55 0.67 -19.41 -1.16
CA LEU A 55 0.88 -19.85 0.23
C LEU A 55 0.12 -18.94 1.21
N ASP A 56 -0.43 -19.56 2.26
CA ASP A 56 -0.96 -18.83 3.42
C ASP A 56 0.17 -18.55 4.42
N LEU A 57 0.67 -17.33 4.42
CA LEU A 57 1.77 -16.90 5.28
C LEU A 57 1.37 -16.70 6.75
N ARG A 58 0.10 -16.91 7.13
CA ARG A 58 -0.29 -17.05 8.54
C ARG A 58 0.25 -18.37 9.13
N GLU A 59 0.55 -19.33 8.24
CA GLU A 59 1.12 -20.61 8.60
C GLU A 59 2.65 -20.55 8.68
N LYS A 60 3.23 -20.96 9.83
CA LYS A 60 4.69 -20.95 10.04
C LYS A 60 5.44 -21.73 8.96
N ALA A 61 4.94 -22.91 8.56
CA ALA A 61 5.58 -23.73 7.56
C ALA A 61 5.63 -23.06 6.19
N ALA A 62 4.59 -22.30 5.81
CA ALA A 62 4.55 -21.53 4.57
C ALA A 62 5.60 -20.40 4.59
N CYS A 63 5.77 -19.71 5.71
CA CYS A 63 6.81 -18.69 5.86
C CYS A 63 8.21 -19.27 5.74
N GLN A 64 8.45 -20.46 6.34
CA GLN A 64 9.72 -21.19 6.20
C GLN A 64 10.00 -21.59 4.75
N GLN A 65 8.99 -22.07 4.04
CA GLN A 65 9.11 -22.38 2.62
C GLN A 65 9.42 -21.15 1.79
N ALA A 66 8.66 -20.06 2.00
CA ALA A 66 8.81 -18.82 1.27
C ALA A 66 10.19 -18.17 1.46
N ALA A 67 10.68 -18.11 2.70
CA ALA A 67 11.93 -17.44 3.05
C ALA A 67 13.20 -18.26 2.74
N ARG A 68 13.06 -19.56 2.41
CA ARG A 68 14.22 -20.42 2.18
C ARG A 68 15.14 -19.89 1.08
N GLY A 69 16.38 -19.56 1.46
CA GLY A 69 17.42 -19.04 0.59
C GLY A 69 17.23 -17.57 0.16
N ALA A 70 16.19 -16.89 0.64
CA ALA A 70 16.00 -15.47 0.36
C ALA A 70 17.00 -14.64 1.15
N ARG A 71 17.76 -13.82 0.44
CA ARG A 71 18.72 -12.88 1.04
C ARG A 71 18.03 -11.56 1.41
N PHE A 72 17.07 -11.14 0.60
CA PHE A 72 16.28 -9.93 0.82
C PHE A 72 14.80 -10.30 0.83
N ILE A 73 14.05 -9.76 1.81
CA ILE A 73 12.63 -10.05 1.98
C ILE A 73 11.86 -8.73 2.00
N PHE A 74 10.92 -8.57 1.06
CA PHE A 74 9.93 -7.50 1.08
C PHE A 74 8.61 -8.06 1.60
N ASN A 75 8.28 -7.77 2.86
CA ASN A 75 7.02 -8.17 3.45
C ASN A 75 5.94 -7.13 3.16
N LEU A 76 5.13 -7.39 2.11
CA LEU A 76 3.99 -6.58 1.70
C LEU A 76 2.65 -7.29 1.93
N ALA A 77 2.68 -8.55 2.37
CA ALA A 77 1.48 -9.33 2.62
C ALA A 77 0.73 -8.82 3.84
N ALA A 78 -0.56 -8.54 3.68
CA ALA A 78 -1.48 -8.21 4.76
C ALA A 78 -2.91 -8.42 4.29
N ASP A 79 -3.81 -8.81 5.19
CA ASP A 79 -5.23 -8.78 4.91
C ASP A 79 -5.76 -7.37 5.19
N MET A 80 -6.01 -6.62 4.10
CA MET A 80 -6.41 -5.22 4.19
C MET A 80 -7.20 -4.78 2.95
N GLY A 81 -7.81 -3.61 3.03
CA GLY A 81 -8.55 -2.99 1.95
C GLY A 81 -8.69 -1.49 2.14
N GLY A 82 -9.68 -0.87 1.50
CA GLY A 82 -10.11 0.49 1.78
C GLY A 82 -10.77 0.61 3.16
N MET A 83 -11.19 1.83 3.54
CA MET A 83 -11.75 2.11 4.87
C MET A 83 -12.97 1.23 5.20
N GLY A 84 -13.84 0.97 4.23
CA GLY A 84 -14.99 0.10 4.44
C GLY A 84 -14.60 -1.31 4.89
N PHE A 85 -13.52 -1.88 4.34
CA PHE A 85 -13.02 -3.19 4.74
C PHE A 85 -12.36 -3.13 6.13
N ILE A 86 -11.47 -2.17 6.36
CA ILE A 86 -10.72 -2.05 7.63
C ILE A 86 -11.65 -1.85 8.82
N GLU A 87 -12.70 -1.04 8.69
CA GLU A 87 -13.66 -0.77 9.76
C GLU A 87 -14.53 -1.98 10.11
N THR A 88 -14.77 -2.89 9.16
CA THR A 88 -15.68 -4.03 9.32
C THR A 88 -15.02 -5.38 9.51
N HIS A 89 -13.71 -5.50 9.21
CA HIS A 89 -12.93 -6.75 9.26
C HIS A 89 -11.67 -6.60 10.14
N LYS A 90 -11.86 -6.06 11.35
CA LYS A 90 -10.75 -5.75 12.26
C LYS A 90 -9.95 -6.96 12.66
N VAL A 91 -10.60 -8.09 12.94
CA VAL A 91 -9.95 -9.33 13.35
C VAL A 91 -9.05 -9.85 12.22
N GLU A 92 -9.56 -9.88 10.98
CA GLU A 92 -8.83 -10.33 9.79
C GLU A 92 -7.59 -9.46 9.56
N CYS A 93 -7.74 -8.14 9.67
CA CYS A 93 -6.61 -7.21 9.60
C CYS A 93 -5.58 -7.49 10.69
N MET A 94 -6.02 -7.72 11.95
CA MET A 94 -5.12 -7.97 13.08
C MET A 94 -4.41 -9.32 12.97
N LEU A 95 -5.01 -10.35 12.37
CA LEU A 95 -4.38 -11.65 12.15
C LEU A 95 -3.17 -11.58 11.20
N SER A 96 -2.97 -10.48 10.47
CA SER A 96 -1.74 -10.22 9.72
C SER A 96 -0.49 -10.19 10.60
N VAL A 97 -0.63 -10.02 11.92
CA VAL A 97 0.49 -10.15 12.88
C VAL A 97 1.16 -11.53 12.82
N LEU A 98 0.41 -12.57 12.47
CA LEU A 98 0.94 -13.93 12.31
C LEU A 98 1.90 -14.00 11.11
N ILE A 99 1.53 -13.35 9.99
CA ILE A 99 2.38 -13.24 8.79
C ILE A 99 3.70 -12.56 9.17
N ASP A 100 3.62 -11.39 9.79
CA ASP A 100 4.80 -10.58 10.13
C ASP A 100 5.73 -11.31 11.09
N THR A 101 5.16 -11.91 12.14
CA THR A 101 5.93 -12.66 13.15
C THR A 101 6.59 -13.90 12.55
N ASN A 102 5.85 -14.70 11.79
CA ASN A 102 6.37 -15.93 11.20
C ASN A 102 7.43 -15.64 10.14
N LEU A 103 7.28 -14.57 9.34
CA LEU A 103 8.28 -14.15 8.36
C LEU A 103 9.55 -13.60 9.01
N LEU A 104 9.44 -12.81 10.08
CA LEU A 104 10.61 -12.35 10.84
C LEU A 104 11.41 -13.52 11.43
N LEU A 105 10.70 -14.51 12.00
CA LEU A 105 11.33 -15.74 12.50
C LEU A 105 12.01 -16.51 11.37
N ALA A 106 11.34 -16.68 10.23
CA ALA A 106 11.89 -17.37 9.07
C ALA A 106 13.08 -16.61 8.46
N ALA A 107 13.00 -15.28 8.37
CA ALA A 107 14.09 -14.43 7.89
C ALA A 107 15.37 -14.61 8.72
N ARG A 108 15.22 -14.58 10.04
CA ARG A 108 16.33 -14.84 10.98
C ARG A 108 16.89 -16.26 10.82
N GLU A 109 16.01 -17.28 10.78
CA GLU A 109 16.41 -18.69 10.72
C GLU A 109 17.14 -19.02 9.42
N HIS A 110 16.73 -18.43 8.30
CA HIS A 110 17.37 -18.60 6.99
C HIS A 110 18.50 -17.61 6.70
N GLY A 111 18.84 -16.72 7.64
CA GLY A 111 19.96 -15.79 7.51
C GLY A 111 19.74 -14.70 6.45
N ALA A 112 18.51 -14.19 6.33
CA ALA A 112 18.24 -13.05 5.46
C ALA A 112 19.10 -11.85 5.89
N GLU A 113 19.64 -11.12 4.91
CA GLU A 113 20.47 -9.93 5.14
C GLU A 113 19.61 -8.75 5.54
N ARG A 114 18.48 -8.53 4.82
CA ARG A 114 17.56 -7.42 5.09
C ARG A 114 16.10 -7.86 4.98
N PHE A 115 15.31 -7.25 5.84
CA PHE A 115 13.85 -7.45 5.89
C PHE A 115 13.15 -6.10 5.79
N PHE A 116 12.38 -5.90 4.73
CA PHE A 116 11.54 -4.73 4.55
C PHE A 116 10.12 -5.02 5.06
N TYR A 117 9.55 -4.07 5.78
CA TYR A 117 8.19 -4.14 6.30
C TYR A 117 7.33 -2.97 5.78
N SER A 118 6.19 -3.32 5.16
CA SER A 118 5.19 -2.35 4.76
C SER A 118 4.27 -1.98 5.92
N SER A 119 4.60 -0.91 6.61
CA SER A 119 3.71 -0.26 7.57
C SER A 119 2.73 0.68 6.86
N SER A 120 2.00 1.49 7.60
CA SER A 120 0.89 2.30 7.08
C SER A 120 0.77 3.63 7.82
N ALA A 121 0.23 4.63 7.17
CA ALA A 121 -0.22 5.87 7.81
C ALA A 121 -1.34 5.66 8.86
N CYS A 122 -1.92 4.46 8.94
CA CYS A 122 -2.88 4.10 9.99
C CYS A 122 -2.24 3.94 11.38
N VAL A 123 -0.91 3.95 11.49
CA VAL A 123 -0.19 3.95 12.78
C VAL A 123 -0.26 5.29 13.50
N TYR A 124 -0.59 6.37 12.79
CA TYR A 124 -0.67 7.70 13.39
C TYR A 124 -1.92 7.91 14.22
N PRO A 125 -1.83 8.69 15.33
CA PRO A 125 -2.95 8.96 16.19
C PRO A 125 -4.14 9.59 15.47
N ILE A 126 -5.35 9.09 15.74
CA ILE A 126 -6.59 9.55 15.10
C ILE A 126 -6.91 10.98 15.48
N ASP A 127 -6.63 11.39 16.73
CA ASP A 127 -6.89 12.74 17.26
C ASP A 127 -6.13 13.85 16.52
N ARG A 128 -5.00 13.53 15.89
CA ARG A 128 -4.25 14.44 15.03
C ARG A 128 -4.84 14.61 13.63
N GLN A 129 -5.88 13.86 13.29
CA GLN A 129 -6.44 13.73 11.95
C GLN A 129 -7.93 14.13 11.90
N THR A 130 -8.35 15.04 12.76
CA THR A 130 -9.76 15.45 12.97
C THR A 130 -10.20 16.64 12.12
N SER A 131 -9.28 17.31 11.43
CA SER A 131 -9.54 18.45 10.54
C SER A 131 -9.18 18.11 9.09
N PRO A 132 -9.88 18.66 8.09
CA PRO A 132 -9.44 18.59 6.70
C PRO A 132 -8.14 19.37 6.46
N ASP A 133 -7.90 20.46 7.20
CA ASP A 133 -6.65 21.23 7.20
C ASP A 133 -5.63 20.59 8.14
N VAL A 134 -5.25 19.35 7.84
CA VAL A 134 -4.32 18.59 8.68
C VAL A 134 -2.88 19.03 8.45
N LEU A 135 -2.11 19.14 9.54
CA LEU A 135 -0.66 19.26 9.43
C LEU A 135 -0.07 17.94 8.92
N PRO A 136 0.95 17.99 8.04
CA PRO A 136 1.64 16.79 7.59
C PRO A 136 2.17 15.96 8.75
N LEU A 137 1.91 14.66 8.75
CA LEU A 137 2.29 13.73 9.81
C LEU A 137 3.77 13.39 9.70
N ARG A 138 4.53 13.69 10.74
CA ARG A 138 5.94 13.34 10.88
C ARG A 138 6.07 11.96 11.52
N GLU A 139 7.17 11.29 11.28
CA GLU A 139 7.43 9.96 11.83
C GLU A 139 7.36 9.92 13.37
N SER A 140 7.80 10.99 14.03
CA SER A 140 7.70 11.16 15.49
C SER A 140 6.26 11.24 16.01
N ASP A 141 5.30 11.63 15.17
CA ASP A 141 3.90 11.80 15.55
C ASP A 141 3.15 10.49 15.81
N ALA A 142 3.76 9.35 15.52
CA ALA A 142 3.19 8.05 15.87
C ALA A 142 3.10 7.80 17.39
N TYR A 143 3.79 8.63 18.18
CA TYR A 143 3.78 8.50 19.64
C TYR A 143 3.44 9.85 20.32
N PRO A 144 2.66 9.84 21.45
CA PRO A 144 2.05 8.66 22.08
C PRO A 144 1.04 7.95 21.15
N ALA A 145 1.04 6.61 21.21
CA ALA A 145 0.31 5.79 20.26
C ALA A 145 -1.22 5.82 20.50
N MET A 146 -1.98 6.16 19.47
CA MET A 146 -3.45 6.03 19.39
C MET A 146 -3.85 5.79 17.94
N PRO A 147 -3.33 4.70 17.32
CA PRO A 147 -3.55 4.40 15.91
C PRO A 147 -5.01 4.04 15.62
N GLU A 148 -5.32 3.83 14.35
CA GLU A 148 -6.59 3.27 13.91
C GLU A 148 -6.82 1.90 14.59
N ASP A 149 -8.07 1.68 15.02
CA ASP A 149 -8.47 0.52 15.81
C ASP A 149 -8.52 -0.76 14.93
N GLY A 150 -7.61 -1.68 15.19
CA GLY A 150 -7.40 -2.92 14.45
C GLY A 150 -6.16 -2.88 13.55
N TYR A 151 -6.31 -2.50 12.31
CA TYR A 151 -5.21 -2.46 11.33
C TYR A 151 -4.04 -1.56 11.75
N GLY A 152 -4.33 -0.37 12.29
CA GLY A 152 -3.30 0.56 12.76
C GLY A 152 -2.48 -0.01 13.93
N TRP A 153 -3.15 -0.64 14.89
CA TRP A 153 -2.47 -1.32 16.01
C TRP A 153 -1.63 -2.49 15.55
N GLN A 154 -2.14 -3.31 14.61
CA GLN A 154 -1.37 -4.42 14.04
C GLN A 154 -0.09 -3.91 13.37
N LYS A 155 -0.19 -2.86 12.55
CA LYS A 155 0.97 -2.28 11.86
C LYS A 155 1.99 -1.71 12.84
N LEU A 156 1.55 -0.95 13.85
CA LEU A 156 2.44 -0.37 14.86
C LEU A 156 3.13 -1.45 15.72
N PHE A 157 2.41 -2.51 16.08
CA PHE A 157 3.00 -3.66 16.77
C PHE A 157 4.12 -4.30 15.94
N SER A 158 3.88 -4.51 14.65
CA SER A 158 4.87 -5.13 13.76
C SER A 158 6.08 -4.22 13.48
N GLU A 159 5.92 -2.88 13.49
CA GLU A 159 7.06 -1.95 13.51
C GLU A 159 7.95 -2.20 14.75
N ARG A 160 7.34 -2.40 15.93
CA ARG A 160 8.09 -2.70 17.15
C ARG A 160 8.78 -4.07 17.07
N MET A 161 8.12 -5.06 16.49
CA MET A 161 8.74 -6.37 16.23
C MET A 161 9.96 -6.24 15.31
N CYS A 162 9.86 -5.50 14.20
CA CYS A 162 11.00 -5.25 13.32
C CYS A 162 12.18 -4.61 14.08
N ARG A 163 11.90 -3.58 14.89
CA ARG A 163 12.93 -2.92 15.71
C ARG A 163 13.64 -3.90 16.64
N HIS A 164 12.89 -4.70 17.39
CA HIS A 164 13.49 -5.63 18.35
C HIS A 164 14.19 -6.82 17.66
N PHE A 165 13.73 -7.26 16.50
CA PHE A 165 14.50 -8.25 15.71
C PHE A 165 15.84 -7.67 15.23
N SER A 166 15.90 -6.38 14.94
CA SER A 166 17.16 -5.71 14.62
C SER A 166 18.06 -5.62 15.87
N ASP A 167 17.51 -5.18 17.00
CA ASP A 167 18.26 -4.94 18.24
C ASP A 167 18.79 -6.28 18.85
N ASP A 168 17.94 -7.32 18.90
CA ASP A 168 18.27 -8.58 19.60
C ASP A 168 18.99 -9.61 18.70
N TYR A 169 18.75 -9.56 17.38
CA TYR A 169 19.21 -10.60 16.45
C TYR A 169 20.03 -10.07 15.28
N ASN A 170 20.30 -8.77 15.19
CA ASN A 170 21.02 -8.11 14.08
C ASN A 170 20.38 -8.35 12.71
N LEU A 171 19.07 -8.58 12.63
CA LEU A 171 18.35 -8.60 11.37
C LEU A 171 18.15 -7.17 10.89
N ALA A 172 18.80 -6.77 9.82
CA ALA A 172 18.66 -5.41 9.31
C ALA A 172 17.24 -5.17 8.76
N THR A 173 16.38 -4.49 9.55
CA THR A 173 15.00 -4.19 9.14
C THR A 173 14.87 -2.79 8.55
N ARG A 174 13.94 -2.63 7.60
CA ARG A 174 13.55 -1.36 6.98
C ARG A 174 12.03 -1.24 7.04
N VAL A 175 11.52 -0.12 7.53
CA VAL A 175 10.08 0.05 7.76
C VAL A 175 9.58 1.28 7.02
N ALA A 176 8.65 1.07 6.08
CA ALA A 176 7.98 2.14 5.36
C ALA A 176 6.55 2.34 5.85
N ARG A 177 6.17 3.57 6.18
CA ARG A 177 4.78 3.96 6.44
C ARG A 177 4.18 4.46 5.13
N TYR A 178 3.43 3.61 4.45
CA TYR A 178 2.79 3.97 3.19
C TYR A 178 1.57 4.87 3.40
N HIS A 179 1.50 5.96 2.61
CA HIS A 179 0.37 6.88 2.56
C HIS A 179 -0.44 6.66 1.29
N ASN A 180 -1.59 5.96 1.42
CA ASN A 180 -2.64 5.79 0.39
C ASN A 180 -2.11 5.49 -1.03
N VAL A 181 -1.33 4.44 -1.17
CA VAL A 181 -0.79 4.02 -2.47
C VAL A 181 -1.93 3.64 -3.43
N TYR A 182 -1.85 4.10 -4.68
CA TYR A 182 -2.79 3.83 -5.76
C TYR A 182 -2.06 3.66 -7.10
N GLY A 183 -2.74 3.09 -8.08
CA GLY A 183 -2.20 2.88 -9.42
C GLY A 183 -2.96 1.79 -10.18
N PRO A 184 -2.55 1.46 -11.40
CA PRO A 184 -3.09 0.33 -12.16
C PRO A 184 -2.77 -1.01 -11.49
N HIS A 185 -3.38 -2.09 -11.97
CA HIS A 185 -3.19 -3.46 -11.49
C HIS A 185 -3.52 -3.64 -9.99
N GLY A 186 -4.59 -2.97 -9.52
CA GLY A 186 -5.11 -3.10 -8.17
C GLY A 186 -6.63 -3.32 -8.17
N SER A 187 -7.18 -3.76 -7.03
CA SER A 187 -8.62 -3.93 -6.89
C SER A 187 -9.35 -2.61 -7.10
N TYR A 188 -10.30 -2.59 -8.02
CA TYR A 188 -11.17 -1.45 -8.30
C TYR A 188 -12.65 -1.76 -8.00
N ASP A 189 -12.95 -3.01 -7.65
CA ASP A 189 -14.29 -3.51 -7.28
C ASP A 189 -14.17 -4.58 -6.17
N GLY A 190 -15.33 -5.00 -5.61
CA GLY A 190 -15.40 -6.09 -4.64
C GLY A 190 -15.23 -5.67 -3.18
N GLY A 191 -15.28 -4.36 -2.85
CA GLY A 191 -15.32 -3.83 -1.47
C GLY A 191 -13.95 -3.67 -0.79
N ARG A 192 -12.85 -4.01 -1.47
CA ARG A 192 -11.47 -3.80 -0.97
C ARG A 192 -10.77 -2.61 -1.63
N GLU A 193 -11.38 -2.01 -2.63
CA GLU A 193 -10.83 -0.89 -3.38
C GLU A 193 -10.66 0.36 -2.53
N LYS A 194 -9.60 1.11 -2.79
CA LYS A 194 -9.37 2.43 -2.19
C LYS A 194 -10.05 3.54 -3.00
N ALA A 195 -10.18 4.72 -2.41
CA ALA A 195 -10.91 5.84 -3.00
C ALA A 195 -10.51 6.17 -4.46
N PRO A 196 -9.22 6.24 -4.87
CA PRO A 196 -8.88 6.50 -6.27
C PRO A 196 -9.50 5.51 -7.25
N ALA A 197 -9.35 4.21 -6.97
CA ALA A 197 -9.90 3.16 -7.83
C ALA A 197 -11.44 3.12 -7.80
N ALA A 198 -12.04 3.27 -6.62
CA ALA A 198 -13.49 3.31 -6.45
C ALA A 198 -14.12 4.47 -7.22
N ILE A 199 -13.51 5.68 -7.17
CA ILE A 199 -14.00 6.86 -7.89
C ILE A 199 -13.86 6.66 -9.40
N CYS A 200 -12.70 6.17 -9.88
CA CYS A 200 -12.55 5.83 -11.31
C CYS A 200 -13.66 4.88 -11.77
N ARG A 201 -13.87 3.75 -11.07
CA ARG A 201 -14.93 2.80 -11.42
C ARG A 201 -16.32 3.45 -11.44
N LYS A 202 -16.66 4.23 -10.42
CA LYS A 202 -17.98 4.90 -10.31
C LYS A 202 -18.19 5.89 -11.46
N VAL A 203 -17.19 6.70 -11.80
CA VAL A 203 -17.26 7.66 -12.91
C VAL A 203 -17.39 6.93 -14.25
N ILE A 204 -16.61 5.87 -14.49
CA ILE A 204 -16.70 5.04 -15.70
C ILE A 204 -18.10 4.42 -15.81
N THR A 205 -18.62 3.83 -14.72
CA THR A 205 -19.95 3.22 -14.71
C THR A 205 -21.03 4.26 -15.06
N ALA A 206 -20.99 5.42 -14.43
CA ALA A 206 -21.96 6.51 -14.68
C ALA A 206 -21.88 7.02 -16.11
N ALA A 207 -20.67 7.16 -16.67
CA ALA A 207 -20.48 7.60 -18.05
C ALA A 207 -21.00 6.57 -19.08
N LEU A 208 -20.80 5.27 -18.81
CA LEU A 208 -21.24 4.20 -19.72
C LEU A 208 -22.74 3.91 -19.62
N SER A 209 -23.34 4.00 -18.43
CA SER A 209 -24.77 3.76 -18.23
C SER A 209 -25.67 4.94 -18.62
N GLY A 210 -25.10 6.14 -18.79
CA GLY A 210 -25.87 7.38 -18.95
C GLY A 210 -26.53 7.89 -17.67
N GLU A 211 -26.22 7.28 -16.53
CA GLU A 211 -26.58 7.80 -15.21
C GLU A 211 -25.64 8.95 -14.86
N HIS A 212 -26.14 10.15 -14.81
CA HIS A 212 -25.32 11.34 -14.55
C HIS A 212 -25.20 11.62 -13.04
N GLU A 213 -25.02 10.59 -12.20
CA GLU A 213 -24.90 10.72 -10.74
C GLU A 213 -23.79 9.82 -10.19
N ILE A 214 -23.07 10.32 -9.16
CA ILE A 214 -22.05 9.57 -8.41
C ILE A 214 -22.33 9.66 -6.91
N GLU A 215 -22.23 8.53 -6.20
CA GLU A 215 -22.29 8.49 -4.74
C GLU A 215 -20.90 8.71 -4.13
N ILE A 216 -20.82 9.68 -3.20
CA ILE A 216 -19.64 10.01 -2.41
C ILE A 216 -19.92 9.71 -0.94
N TRP A 217 -19.04 8.94 -0.29
CA TRP A 217 -19.12 8.68 1.14
C TRP A 217 -18.63 9.89 1.94
N GLY A 218 -19.42 10.28 2.95
CA GLY A 218 -19.19 11.51 3.70
C GLY A 218 -19.75 12.73 2.96
N ASP A 219 -19.17 13.89 3.24
CA ASP A 219 -19.49 15.19 2.61
C ASP A 219 -18.53 15.54 1.47
N GLY A 220 -17.53 14.69 1.23
CA GLY A 220 -16.52 14.91 0.20
C GLY A 220 -15.40 15.89 0.58
N GLU A 221 -15.47 16.52 1.77
CA GLU A 221 -14.48 17.50 2.23
C GLU A 221 -13.33 16.87 3.04
N GLN A 222 -13.37 15.57 3.31
CA GLN A 222 -12.23 14.87 3.89
C GLN A 222 -11.05 14.89 2.94
N THR A 223 -9.85 15.18 3.49
CA THR A 223 -8.62 15.36 2.70
C THR A 223 -7.67 14.18 2.83
N ARG A 224 -6.98 13.86 1.75
CA ARG A 224 -5.95 12.81 1.67
C ARG A 224 -4.83 13.25 0.74
N THR A 225 -3.67 12.67 0.97
CA THR A 225 -2.64 12.56 -0.07
C THR A 225 -2.66 11.15 -0.65
N PHE A 226 -2.35 11.02 -1.93
CA PHE A 226 -2.31 9.74 -2.64
C PHE A 226 -0.95 9.58 -3.32
N THR A 227 -0.28 8.46 -3.06
CA THR A 227 1.05 8.17 -3.60
C THR A 227 0.92 7.25 -4.80
N TYR A 228 1.39 7.69 -5.95
CA TYR A 228 1.36 6.85 -7.15
C TYR A 228 2.30 5.66 -7.00
N ILE A 229 1.93 4.54 -7.61
CA ILE A 229 2.59 3.26 -7.41
C ILE A 229 4.08 3.28 -7.78
N ASP A 230 4.47 4.00 -8.83
CA ASP A 230 5.88 4.06 -9.26
C ASP A 230 6.74 4.80 -8.23
N ASP A 231 6.24 5.91 -7.64
CA ASP A 231 6.90 6.58 -6.53
C ASP A 231 6.98 5.66 -5.29
N CYS A 232 5.91 4.92 -4.99
CA CYS A 232 5.91 3.95 -3.90
C CYS A 232 7.01 2.89 -4.08
N VAL A 233 7.12 2.30 -5.28
CA VAL A 233 8.15 1.30 -5.60
C VAL A 233 9.55 1.92 -5.55
N ALA A 234 9.75 3.11 -6.11
CA ALA A 234 11.02 3.81 -6.07
C ALA A 234 11.49 4.08 -4.63
N GLY A 235 10.61 4.62 -3.77
CA GLY A 235 10.89 4.85 -2.36
C GLY A 235 11.16 3.56 -1.58
N THR A 236 10.41 2.49 -1.88
CA THR A 236 10.61 1.15 -1.30
C THR A 236 12.01 0.60 -1.62
N GLN A 237 12.43 0.69 -2.87
CA GLN A 237 13.77 0.26 -3.31
C GLN A 237 14.87 1.11 -2.68
N ALA A 238 14.69 2.44 -2.65
CA ALA A 238 15.66 3.35 -2.03
C ALA A 238 15.82 3.05 -0.53
N LEU A 239 14.71 2.84 0.19
CA LEU A 239 14.75 2.49 1.61
C LEU A 239 15.38 1.12 1.85
N MET A 240 15.05 0.11 1.05
CA MET A 240 15.65 -1.23 1.16
C MET A 240 17.17 -1.19 0.95
N ALA A 241 17.65 -0.34 0.07
CA ALA A 241 19.09 -0.18 -0.22
C ALA A 241 19.83 0.66 0.84
N SER A 242 19.12 1.45 1.63
CA SER A 242 19.68 2.37 2.62
C SER A 242 20.05 1.70 3.95
N ASP A 243 20.68 2.46 4.83
CA ASP A 243 20.94 2.04 6.22
C ASP A 243 19.96 2.69 7.24
N VAL A 244 18.87 3.27 6.77
CA VAL A 244 17.81 3.85 7.61
C VAL A 244 17.11 2.74 8.39
N ALA A 245 17.23 2.75 9.71
CA ALA A 245 16.67 1.74 10.60
C ALA A 245 15.32 2.15 11.21
N ASP A 246 15.07 3.45 11.36
CA ASP A 246 13.81 3.95 11.89
C ASP A 246 12.72 3.96 10.81
N PRO A 247 11.43 3.84 11.22
CA PRO A 247 10.32 3.94 10.28
C PRO A 247 10.32 5.26 9.53
N ILE A 248 10.02 5.24 8.23
CA ILE A 248 10.01 6.40 7.36
C ILE A 248 8.72 6.48 6.53
N ASN A 249 8.19 7.68 6.33
CA ASN A 249 7.05 7.91 5.47
C ASN A 249 7.42 7.73 4.00
N ILE A 250 6.58 7.00 3.27
CA ILE A 250 6.56 7.00 1.81
C ILE A 250 5.17 7.48 1.38
N GLY A 251 5.07 8.77 1.05
CA GLY A 251 3.79 9.43 0.81
C GLY A 251 3.94 10.70 -0.03
N SER A 252 2.91 11.05 -0.81
CA SER A 252 2.81 12.35 -1.45
C SER A 252 2.41 13.43 -0.42
N ASP A 253 2.79 14.66 -0.66
CA ASP A 253 2.35 15.87 0.07
C ASP A 253 1.23 16.63 -0.66
N GLU A 254 0.83 16.20 -1.86
CA GLU A 254 -0.26 16.78 -2.65
C GLU A 254 -1.62 16.47 -2.00
N LEU A 255 -2.11 17.41 -1.18
CA LEU A 255 -3.36 17.26 -0.43
C LEU A 255 -4.56 17.56 -1.32
N VAL A 256 -5.55 16.66 -1.35
CA VAL A 256 -6.77 16.80 -2.14
C VAL A 256 -7.99 16.39 -1.30
N THR A 257 -9.13 17.07 -1.51
CA THR A 257 -10.44 16.61 -0.99
C THR A 257 -10.95 15.43 -1.84
N ILE A 258 -11.86 14.62 -1.29
CA ILE A 258 -12.53 13.60 -2.10
C ILE A 258 -13.34 14.24 -3.23
N ASN A 259 -13.94 15.43 -3.00
CA ASN A 259 -14.57 16.20 -4.06
C ASN A 259 -13.58 16.58 -5.16
N GLY A 260 -12.39 17.07 -4.80
CA GLY A 260 -11.33 17.40 -5.76
C GLY A 260 -10.83 16.18 -6.53
N LEU A 261 -10.75 15.00 -5.86
CA LEU A 261 -10.40 13.75 -6.55
C LEU A 261 -11.47 13.35 -7.58
N VAL A 262 -12.76 13.57 -7.27
CA VAL A 262 -13.86 13.37 -8.24
C VAL A 262 -13.74 14.35 -9.40
N ASP A 263 -13.43 15.66 -9.14
CA ASP A 263 -13.22 16.65 -10.20
C ASP A 263 -12.10 16.23 -11.17
N ILE A 264 -11.00 15.71 -10.65
CA ILE A 264 -9.89 15.21 -11.47
C ILE A 264 -10.37 14.06 -12.38
N VAL A 265 -11.08 13.07 -11.83
CA VAL A 265 -11.54 11.91 -12.62
C VAL A 265 -12.62 12.29 -13.62
N GLU A 266 -13.53 13.21 -13.27
CA GLU A 266 -14.51 13.78 -14.21
C GLU A 266 -13.82 14.50 -15.38
N GLY A 267 -12.75 15.27 -15.07
CA GLY A 267 -11.93 15.93 -16.09
C GLY A 267 -11.27 14.95 -17.06
N ILE A 268 -10.71 13.85 -16.53
CA ILE A 268 -10.10 12.76 -17.34
C ILE A 268 -11.17 12.07 -18.22
N ALA A 269 -12.34 11.81 -17.64
CA ALA A 269 -13.45 11.15 -18.34
C ALA A 269 -14.20 12.05 -19.34
N GLY A 270 -14.03 13.38 -19.26
CA GLY A 270 -14.77 14.36 -20.07
C GLY A 270 -16.25 14.45 -19.69
N VAL A 271 -16.62 14.17 -18.44
CA VAL A 271 -18.01 14.18 -17.94
C VAL A 271 -18.18 15.11 -16.74
N ARG A 272 -19.43 15.45 -16.45
CA ARG A 272 -19.84 16.07 -15.18
C ARG A 272 -20.99 15.30 -14.60
N LEU A 273 -20.87 14.94 -13.31
CA LEU A 273 -21.83 14.10 -12.60
C LEU A 273 -22.45 14.88 -11.44
N LYS A 274 -23.71 14.63 -11.18
CA LYS A 274 -24.38 15.08 -9.96
C LYS A 274 -23.85 14.25 -8.79
N ARG A 275 -23.47 14.92 -7.71
CA ARG A 275 -22.95 14.27 -6.49
C ARG A 275 -24.06 13.98 -5.50
N ARG A 276 -24.16 12.75 -5.04
CA ARG A 276 -25.01 12.31 -3.96
C ARG A 276 -24.16 11.90 -2.77
N TYR A 277 -24.29 12.63 -1.68
CA TYR A 277 -23.48 12.41 -0.48
C TYR A 277 -24.15 11.40 0.46
N ASN A 278 -23.43 10.33 0.81
CA ASN A 278 -23.80 9.36 1.82
C ASN A 278 -23.03 9.66 3.11
N VAL A 279 -23.60 10.50 3.96
CA VAL A 279 -22.96 10.99 5.18
C VAL A 279 -22.77 9.91 6.25
N ASP A 280 -23.46 8.79 6.14
CA ASP A 280 -23.37 7.65 7.06
C ASP A 280 -22.36 6.58 6.59
N GLY A 281 -21.85 6.71 5.37
CA GLY A 281 -20.85 5.80 4.82
C GLY A 281 -19.48 5.88 5.52
N PRO A 282 -18.64 4.84 5.40
CA PRO A 282 -17.29 4.81 5.98
C PRO A 282 -16.44 5.99 5.50
N LYS A 283 -15.93 6.80 6.42
CA LYS A 283 -15.19 8.04 6.09
C LYS A 283 -13.71 7.97 6.47
N GLY A 284 -13.40 7.17 7.49
CA GLY A 284 -12.10 7.20 8.15
C GLY A 284 -11.81 8.57 8.78
N VAL A 285 -10.53 8.94 8.88
CA VAL A 285 -10.10 10.22 9.47
C VAL A 285 -10.50 11.42 8.61
N ARG A 286 -10.58 12.61 9.20
CA ARG A 286 -11.01 13.83 8.49
C ARG A 286 -9.95 14.38 7.53
N GLY A 287 -8.67 14.30 7.92
CA GLY A 287 -7.54 14.71 7.08
C GLY A 287 -6.32 13.83 7.30
N ARG A 288 -5.53 13.60 6.25
CA ARG A 288 -4.25 12.88 6.33
C ARG A 288 -3.29 13.34 5.26
N SER A 289 -2.09 13.78 5.68
CA SER A 289 -1.00 14.18 4.79
C SER A 289 0.32 13.61 5.30
N SER A 290 1.29 13.41 4.41
CA SER A 290 2.64 12.93 4.72
C SER A 290 3.61 14.11 4.85
N ASP A 291 4.43 14.12 5.92
CA ASP A 291 5.65 14.92 5.95
C ASP A 291 6.77 14.13 5.28
N ASN A 292 7.39 14.70 4.26
CA ASN A 292 8.43 14.05 3.47
C ASN A 292 9.83 14.59 3.76
N ALA A 293 10.00 15.39 4.84
CA ALA A 293 11.30 15.98 5.17
C ALA A 293 12.34 14.90 5.52
N LEU A 294 11.95 13.89 6.30
CA LEU A 294 12.88 12.85 6.72
C LEU A 294 13.36 12.00 5.54
N ILE A 295 12.45 11.57 4.65
CA ILE A 295 12.84 10.76 3.48
C ILE A 295 13.74 11.55 2.53
N GLY A 296 13.45 12.85 2.31
CA GLY A 296 14.29 13.74 1.52
C GLY A 296 15.70 13.87 2.08
N GLN A 297 15.82 14.03 3.41
CA GLN A 297 17.13 14.14 4.08
C GLN A 297 17.90 12.81 4.08
N ALA A 298 17.22 11.70 4.36
CA ALA A 298 17.85 10.40 4.54
C ALA A 298 18.20 9.70 3.23
N LEU A 299 17.35 9.84 2.19
CA LEU A 299 17.49 9.11 0.93
C LEU A 299 17.78 10.01 -0.28
N GLY A 300 17.73 11.34 -0.12
CA GLY A 300 17.85 12.28 -1.24
C GLY A 300 16.75 12.12 -2.29
N TRP A 301 15.60 11.58 -1.89
CA TRP A 301 14.48 11.24 -2.76
C TRP A 301 13.14 11.65 -2.11
N VAL A 302 12.21 12.10 -2.93
CA VAL A 302 10.81 12.35 -2.55
C VAL A 302 9.91 11.95 -3.71
N PRO A 303 8.62 11.61 -3.46
CA PRO A 303 7.64 11.39 -4.51
C PRO A 303 7.52 12.60 -5.44
N SER A 304 7.33 12.36 -6.73
CA SER A 304 7.37 13.41 -7.75
C SER A 304 6.27 13.32 -8.80
N ILE A 305 5.52 12.22 -8.85
CA ILE A 305 4.45 12.04 -9.85
C ILE A 305 3.19 12.77 -9.39
N PRO A 306 2.71 13.79 -10.15
CA PRO A 306 1.52 14.53 -9.81
C PRO A 306 0.28 13.63 -9.75
N LEU A 307 -0.67 13.96 -8.85
CA LEU A 307 -1.89 13.18 -8.67
C LEU A 307 -2.68 13.02 -9.98
N VAL A 308 -2.80 14.09 -10.77
CA VAL A 308 -3.54 14.07 -12.05
C VAL A 308 -2.94 13.06 -13.03
N GLU A 309 -1.61 13.02 -13.14
CA GLU A 309 -0.90 12.08 -14.02
C GLU A 309 -1.12 10.62 -13.61
N GLY A 310 -0.94 10.31 -12.33
CA GLY A 310 -1.18 8.97 -11.80
C GLY A 310 -2.64 8.55 -11.91
N MET A 311 -3.59 9.48 -11.71
CA MET A 311 -5.02 9.22 -11.88
C MET A 311 -5.40 8.94 -13.33
N GLU A 312 -4.79 9.62 -14.30
CA GLU A 312 -5.03 9.35 -15.72
C GLU A 312 -4.62 7.93 -16.10
N GLN A 313 -3.45 7.48 -15.65
CA GLN A 313 -2.97 6.11 -15.90
C GLN A 313 -3.87 5.06 -15.22
N THR A 314 -4.25 5.33 -13.96
CA THR A 314 -5.15 4.45 -13.19
C THR A 314 -6.53 4.35 -13.84
N TYR A 315 -7.10 5.49 -14.26
CA TYR A 315 -8.39 5.55 -14.94
C TYR A 315 -8.38 4.77 -16.25
N ARG A 316 -7.38 4.98 -17.09
CA ARG A 316 -7.24 4.26 -18.38
C ARG A 316 -7.20 2.76 -18.17
N TRP A 317 -6.39 2.29 -17.23
CA TRP A 317 -6.28 0.88 -16.92
C TRP A 317 -7.62 0.28 -16.45
N ILE A 318 -8.32 0.96 -15.51
CA ILE A 318 -9.64 0.50 -15.02
C ILE A 318 -10.67 0.51 -16.15
N TYR A 319 -10.70 1.56 -16.98
CA TYR A 319 -11.59 1.66 -18.13
C TYR A 319 -11.39 0.48 -19.08
N ASP A 320 -10.15 0.19 -19.45
CA ASP A 320 -9.83 -0.94 -20.34
C ASP A 320 -10.22 -2.28 -19.73
N ALA A 321 -9.99 -2.47 -18.43
CA ALA A 321 -10.36 -3.68 -17.71
C ALA A 321 -11.89 -3.87 -17.66
N MET A 322 -12.66 -2.80 -17.41
CA MET A 322 -14.13 -2.85 -17.39
C MET A 322 -14.72 -3.13 -18.80
N ILE A 323 -14.15 -2.54 -19.86
CA ILE A 323 -14.63 -2.77 -21.25
C ILE A 323 -14.30 -4.19 -21.71
N ARG A 324 -13.14 -4.74 -21.35
CA ARG A 324 -12.70 -6.08 -21.76
C ARG A 324 -13.28 -7.20 -20.92
N GLY A 325 -13.97 -6.89 -19.82
CA GLY A 325 -14.64 -7.87 -18.96
C GLY A 325 -13.68 -8.75 -18.15
N ARG A 326 -12.63 -8.14 -17.57
CA ARG A 326 -11.73 -8.81 -16.63
C ARG A 326 -12.22 -8.73 -15.21
#